data_e8f5214a4cbc9e370bfb09f95f717318
#
_entry.id   e8f5214a4cbc9e370bfb09f95f717318
#
_cell.length_a   1.000
_cell.length_b   1.000
_cell.length_c   1.000
_cell.angle_alpha   90.00
_cell.angle_beta   90.00
_cell.angle_gamma   90.00
#
_symmetry.space_group_name_H-M   'P 1'
#
loop_
_entity.id
_entity.type
_entity.pdbx_description
1 polymer ?
#
loop_
_entity_poly.entity_id
_entity_poly.type
_entity_poly.pdbx_seq_one_letter_code
_entity_poly.pdbx_strand_id
1 'polypeptide(L)'
;MAVLMSAVQATVVAQALTARTDGDRLRVSVSGTRFLSGDALKKLHDGVPVSYMFQLSALTSRFGSTMAKTEYRFVISYDIFEEKFQVSRVRPTARVVSHLTAAAAEVTLIEAMELPVQSISTGMPFWLRLEYEAQESKDSDTSGVSLGGLVEIFSRTSAKEPIRGTVEAGPLRLSDLPRSAPVRGTTSP
;
A
#
# COMPACT_ATOMS: atom_id res chain seq x y z
N MET A 1 -49.90 -14.10 -11.99
CA MET A 1 -48.86 -13.78 -10.99
C MET A 1 -47.52 -13.75 -11.70
N ALA A 2 -46.98 -12.53 -11.93
CA ALA A 2 -45.68 -12.37 -12.56
C ALA A 2 -44.65 -12.14 -11.45
N VAL A 3 -43.66 -13.06 -11.33
CA VAL A 3 -42.54 -12.97 -10.40
C VAL A 3 -41.49 -12.10 -11.06
N LEU A 4 -41.31 -10.87 -10.57
CA LEU A 4 -40.19 -9.99 -10.93
C LEU A 4 -38.92 -10.49 -10.25
N MET A 5 -38.06 -11.17 -10.99
CA MET A 5 -36.69 -11.47 -10.56
C MET A 5 -35.86 -10.18 -10.63
N SER A 6 -35.58 -9.57 -9.48
CA SER A 6 -34.58 -8.51 -9.35
C SER A 6 -33.18 -9.10 -9.46
N ALA A 7 -32.54 -8.85 -10.58
CA ALA A 7 -31.11 -9.17 -10.74
C ALA A 7 -30.28 -8.18 -9.91
N VAL A 8 -29.70 -8.65 -8.81
CA VAL A 8 -28.68 -7.91 -8.06
C VAL A 8 -27.41 -7.87 -8.91
N GLN A 9 -27.14 -6.74 -9.54
CA GLN A 9 -25.88 -6.51 -10.25
C GLN A 9 -24.80 -6.25 -9.20
N ALA A 10 -23.94 -7.22 -8.98
CA ALA A 10 -22.71 -7.02 -8.20
C ALA A 10 -21.80 -6.08 -8.99
N THR A 11 -21.62 -4.86 -8.51
CA THR A 11 -20.67 -3.90 -9.07
C THR A 11 -19.25 -4.38 -8.71
N VAL A 12 -18.55 -4.98 -9.66
CA VAL A 12 -17.14 -5.30 -9.51
C VAL A 12 -16.36 -3.99 -9.56
N VAL A 13 -15.88 -3.52 -8.42
CA VAL A 13 -14.97 -2.37 -8.35
C VAL A 13 -13.62 -2.82 -8.91
N ALA A 14 -13.31 -2.40 -10.13
CA ALA A 14 -12.03 -2.70 -10.74
C ALA A 14 -10.90 -1.98 -9.97
N GLN A 15 -9.85 -2.71 -9.60
CA GLN A 15 -8.65 -2.12 -9.05
C GLN A 15 -7.92 -1.33 -10.14
N ALA A 16 -7.58 -0.09 -9.86
CA ALA A 16 -6.87 0.76 -10.80
C ALA A 16 -5.63 1.37 -10.15
N LEU A 17 -4.50 1.23 -10.85
CA LEU A 17 -3.24 1.89 -10.53
C LEU A 17 -3.11 3.08 -11.48
N THR A 18 -2.96 4.29 -10.93
CA THR A 18 -2.75 5.52 -11.68
C THR A 18 -1.45 6.18 -11.26
N ALA A 19 -0.89 7.01 -12.13
CA ALA A 19 0.37 7.69 -11.84
C ALA A 19 0.33 9.14 -12.30
N ARG A 20 1.11 10.00 -11.63
CA ARG A 20 1.37 11.39 -12.01
C ARG A 20 2.85 11.71 -11.80
N THR A 21 3.37 12.65 -12.58
CA THR A 21 4.73 13.13 -12.39
C THR A 21 4.76 14.31 -11.43
N ASP A 22 5.71 14.28 -10.49
CA ASP A 22 5.97 15.34 -9.52
C ASP A 22 7.48 15.59 -9.47
N GLY A 23 7.95 16.53 -10.29
CA GLY A 23 9.37 16.77 -10.49
C GLY A 23 10.09 15.52 -11.05
N ASP A 24 11.06 15.04 -10.28
CA ASP A 24 11.86 13.84 -10.59
C ASP A 24 11.25 12.53 -10.07
N ARG A 25 10.02 12.60 -9.54
CA ARG A 25 9.29 11.48 -8.95
C ARG A 25 8.03 11.14 -9.73
N LEU A 26 7.75 9.86 -9.82
CA LEU A 26 6.48 9.32 -10.27
C LEU A 26 5.67 8.93 -9.04
N ARG A 27 4.62 9.67 -8.73
CA ARG A 27 3.68 9.33 -7.63
C ARG A 27 2.60 8.43 -8.14
N VAL A 28 2.25 7.43 -7.34
CA VAL A 28 1.24 6.43 -7.68
C VAL A 28 0.04 6.56 -6.78
N SER A 29 -1.12 6.25 -7.31
CA SER A 29 -2.36 6.14 -6.56
C SER A 29 -3.07 4.84 -6.92
N VAL A 30 -3.67 4.19 -5.94
CA VAL A 30 -4.41 2.94 -6.11
C VAL A 30 -5.87 3.19 -5.73
N SER A 31 -6.79 2.77 -6.59
CA SER A 31 -8.21 2.80 -6.29
C SER A 31 -8.80 1.39 -6.33
N GLY A 32 -9.91 1.19 -5.62
CA GLY A 32 -10.59 -0.10 -5.57
C GLY A 32 -9.92 -1.17 -4.69
N THR A 33 -8.80 -0.85 -4.03
CA THR A 33 -8.16 -1.75 -3.06
C THR A 33 -8.30 -1.16 -1.65
N ARG A 34 -8.74 -1.98 -0.72
CA ARG A 34 -8.79 -1.65 0.72
C ARG A 34 -7.78 -2.50 1.45
N PHE A 35 -6.78 -1.87 2.03
CA PHE A 35 -5.73 -2.53 2.80
C PHE A 35 -6.18 -2.79 4.24
N LEU A 36 -6.90 -1.84 4.85
CA LEU A 36 -7.45 -1.96 6.20
C LEU A 36 -8.84 -2.58 6.16
N SER A 37 -8.93 -3.87 5.85
CA SER A 37 -10.19 -4.60 5.78
C SER A 37 -10.03 -6.04 6.25
N GLY A 38 -11.15 -6.73 6.49
CA GLY A 38 -11.16 -8.14 6.87
C GLY A 38 -10.31 -8.44 8.10
N ASP A 39 -9.43 -9.42 7.98
CA ASP A 39 -8.60 -9.89 9.09
C ASP A 39 -7.55 -8.88 9.55
N ALA A 40 -6.99 -8.09 8.64
CA ALA A 40 -6.03 -7.05 9.00
C ALA A 40 -6.67 -6.01 9.94
N LEU A 41 -7.88 -5.55 9.59
CA LEU A 41 -8.62 -4.61 10.42
C LEU A 41 -9.00 -5.21 11.77
N LYS A 42 -9.43 -6.48 11.78
CA LYS A 42 -9.77 -7.19 13.02
C LYS A 42 -8.55 -7.28 13.95
N LYS A 43 -7.39 -7.70 13.45
CA LYS A 43 -6.15 -7.76 14.23
C LYS A 43 -5.77 -6.41 14.83
N LEU A 44 -5.87 -5.34 14.03
CA LEU A 44 -5.60 -4.00 14.51
C LEU A 44 -6.53 -3.61 15.67
N HIS A 45 -7.82 -3.89 15.58
CA HIS A 45 -8.77 -3.65 16.67
C HIS A 45 -8.51 -4.54 17.89
N ASP A 46 -7.93 -5.71 17.71
CA ASP A 46 -7.46 -6.60 18.80
C ASP A 46 -6.11 -6.12 19.39
N GLY A 47 -5.60 -4.96 18.96
CA GLY A 47 -4.34 -4.38 19.43
C GLY A 47 -3.08 -4.98 18.81
N VAL A 48 -3.21 -5.84 17.81
CA VAL A 48 -2.09 -6.50 17.11
C VAL A 48 -1.64 -5.65 15.92
N PRO A 49 -0.39 -5.14 15.90
CA PRO A 49 0.12 -4.39 14.75
C PRO A 49 0.23 -5.24 13.50
N VAL A 50 -0.06 -4.65 12.34
CA VAL A 50 0.05 -5.29 11.03
C VAL A 50 1.13 -4.62 10.21
N SER A 51 2.05 -5.42 9.66
CA SER A 51 3.11 -4.97 8.77
C SER A 51 2.70 -5.16 7.31
N TYR A 52 2.86 -4.11 6.50
CA TYR A 52 2.65 -4.16 5.05
C TYR A 52 3.97 -3.97 4.33
N MET A 53 4.23 -4.87 3.39
CA MET A 53 5.30 -4.74 2.42
C MET A 53 4.69 -4.37 1.07
N PHE A 54 5.16 -3.30 0.46
CA PHE A 54 4.79 -2.90 -0.90
C PHE A 54 6.03 -2.85 -1.76
N GLN A 55 5.92 -3.39 -2.96
CA GLN A 55 6.95 -3.29 -3.99
C GLN A 55 6.34 -2.59 -5.20
N LEU A 56 6.80 -1.38 -5.47
CA LEU A 56 6.43 -0.62 -6.64
C LEU A 56 7.53 -0.73 -7.69
N SER A 57 7.17 -1.15 -8.90
CA SER A 57 8.12 -1.37 -10.00
C SER A 57 7.64 -0.73 -11.28
N ALA A 58 8.58 -0.16 -12.06
CA ALA A 58 8.39 0.19 -13.45
C ALA A 58 9.07 -0.86 -14.34
N LEU A 59 8.36 -1.38 -15.32
CA LEU A 59 8.77 -2.48 -16.18
C LEU A 59 8.78 -2.06 -17.65
N THR A 60 9.67 -2.63 -18.46
CA THR A 60 9.74 -2.36 -19.92
C THR A 60 8.51 -2.86 -20.68
N SER A 61 7.84 -3.89 -20.18
CA SER A 61 6.57 -4.43 -20.67
C SER A 61 5.88 -5.14 -19.49
N ARG A 62 4.66 -5.63 -19.68
CA ARG A 62 3.91 -6.33 -18.64
C ARG A 62 4.70 -7.48 -17.99
N PHE A 63 5.53 -8.17 -18.77
CA PHE A 63 6.38 -9.28 -18.32
C PHE A 63 7.87 -9.00 -18.56
N GLY A 64 8.22 -7.73 -18.77
CA GLY A 64 9.57 -7.31 -19.09
C GLY A 64 10.46 -7.09 -17.89
N SER A 65 11.67 -6.61 -18.16
CA SER A 65 12.66 -6.29 -17.14
C SER A 65 12.28 -5.06 -16.33
N THR A 66 12.71 -5.04 -15.07
CA THR A 66 12.52 -3.91 -14.17
C THR A 66 13.48 -2.76 -14.53
N MET A 67 12.92 -1.57 -14.73
CA MET A 67 13.67 -0.33 -14.96
C MET A 67 13.90 0.45 -13.68
N ALA A 68 12.89 0.49 -12.82
CA ALA A 68 12.95 1.14 -11.50
C ALA A 68 12.15 0.31 -10.50
N LYS A 69 12.59 0.31 -9.24
CA LYS A 69 11.93 -0.41 -8.16
C LYS A 69 12.13 0.34 -6.85
N THR A 70 11.07 0.42 -6.05
CA THR A 70 11.13 0.92 -4.68
C THR A 70 10.33 -0.01 -3.77
N GLU A 71 10.87 -0.31 -2.61
CA GLU A 71 10.22 -1.12 -1.58
C GLU A 71 9.83 -0.23 -0.42
N TYR A 72 8.60 -0.44 0.07
CA TYR A 72 8.06 0.25 1.22
C TYR A 72 7.67 -0.76 2.28
N ARG A 73 8.03 -0.46 3.52
CA ARG A 73 7.56 -1.20 4.68
C ARG A 73 6.83 -0.25 5.62
N PHE A 74 5.59 -0.59 5.91
CA PHE A 74 4.77 0.12 6.88
C PHE A 74 4.40 -0.81 8.02
N VAL A 75 4.30 -0.25 9.20
CA VAL A 75 3.69 -0.88 10.36
C VAL A 75 2.49 -0.03 10.75
N ILE A 76 1.34 -0.66 10.84
CA ILE A 76 0.11 -0.01 11.27
C ILE A 76 -0.24 -0.53 12.65
N SER A 77 -0.57 0.36 13.55
CA SER A 77 -1.10 0.07 14.87
C SER A 77 -2.41 0.82 15.10
N TYR A 78 -3.20 0.33 16.04
CA TYR A 78 -4.47 0.94 16.43
C TYR A 78 -4.45 1.19 17.93
N ASP A 79 -4.74 2.43 18.30
CA ASP A 79 -4.93 2.80 19.69
C ASP A 79 -6.39 2.54 20.07
N ILE A 80 -6.60 1.59 20.98
CA ILE A 80 -7.93 1.14 21.40
C ILE A 80 -8.65 2.23 22.23
N PHE A 81 -7.90 3.07 22.93
CA PHE A 81 -8.47 4.11 23.80
C PHE A 81 -8.88 5.34 23.02
N GLU A 82 -8.05 5.74 22.04
CA GLU A 82 -8.32 6.91 21.19
C GLU A 82 -9.15 6.54 19.95
N GLU A 83 -9.30 5.25 19.66
CA GLU A 83 -9.93 4.72 18.43
C GLU A 83 -9.28 5.30 17.16
N LYS A 84 -7.95 5.40 17.15
CA LYS A 84 -7.16 6.00 16.08
C LYS A 84 -6.08 5.05 15.57
N PHE A 85 -5.78 5.21 14.27
CA PHE A 85 -4.69 4.48 13.64
C PHE A 85 -3.41 5.31 13.66
N GLN A 86 -2.29 4.60 13.73
CA GLN A 86 -0.95 5.13 13.49
C GLN A 86 -0.34 4.36 12.33
N VAL A 87 0.24 5.08 11.40
CA VAL A 87 0.99 4.52 10.25
C VAL A 87 2.45 4.90 10.41
N SER A 88 3.29 3.91 10.57
CA SER A 88 4.75 4.05 10.66
C SER A 88 5.38 3.51 9.38
N ARG A 89 5.91 4.40 8.52
CA ARG A 89 6.75 3.98 7.41
C ARG A 89 8.15 3.69 7.93
N VAL A 90 8.63 2.46 7.73
CA VAL A 90 9.96 2.01 8.16
C VAL A 90 10.98 2.21 7.05
N ARG A 91 10.57 1.99 5.79
CA ARG A 91 11.41 2.13 4.59
C ARG A 91 10.63 2.83 3.47
N PRO A 92 11.31 3.56 2.57
CA PRO A 92 12.75 3.84 2.50
C PRO A 92 13.24 4.82 3.57
N THR A 93 12.39 5.73 4.05
CA THR A 93 12.72 6.74 5.07
C THR A 93 11.68 6.66 6.18
N ALA A 94 12.12 6.57 7.42
CA ALA A 94 11.23 6.50 8.57
C ALA A 94 10.35 7.74 8.70
N ARG A 95 9.05 7.52 8.86
CA ARG A 95 8.05 8.56 9.11
C ARG A 95 6.88 7.97 9.86
N VAL A 96 6.38 8.68 10.84
CA VAL A 96 5.21 8.29 11.64
C VAL A 96 4.11 9.34 11.48
N VAL A 97 2.89 8.88 11.28
CA VAL A 97 1.67 9.70 11.26
C VAL A 97 0.66 9.05 12.18
N SER A 98 0.20 9.77 13.20
CA SER A 98 -0.70 9.28 14.24
C SER A 98 -2.08 9.94 14.15
N HIS A 99 -3.02 9.49 14.99
CA HIS A 99 -4.38 10.02 15.15
C HIS A 99 -5.23 9.94 13.87
N LEU A 100 -4.98 8.94 13.02
CA LEU A 100 -5.65 8.78 11.75
C LEU A 100 -6.99 8.03 11.90
N THR A 101 -7.97 8.37 11.06
CA THR A 101 -9.10 7.48 10.78
C THR A 101 -8.65 6.34 9.87
N ALA A 102 -9.43 5.26 9.75
CA ALA A 102 -9.11 4.16 8.83
C ALA A 102 -8.90 4.64 7.38
N ALA A 103 -9.78 5.52 6.89
CA ALA A 103 -9.66 6.09 5.55
C ALA A 103 -8.37 6.93 5.39
N ALA A 104 -8.03 7.76 6.38
CA ALA A 104 -6.81 8.57 6.35
C ALA A 104 -5.55 7.69 6.43
N ALA A 105 -5.58 6.59 7.17
CA ALA A 105 -4.48 5.64 7.24
C ALA A 105 -4.26 4.96 5.87
N GLU A 106 -5.32 4.53 5.18
CA GLU A 106 -5.22 3.99 3.82
C GLU A 106 -4.65 5.00 2.82
N VAL A 107 -5.12 6.25 2.86
CA VAL A 107 -4.57 7.32 2.01
C VAL A 107 -3.08 7.55 2.30
N THR A 108 -2.69 7.54 3.58
CA THR A 108 -1.28 7.71 3.98
C THR A 108 -0.37 6.61 3.43
N LEU A 109 -0.85 5.35 3.36
CA LEU A 109 -0.11 4.25 2.76
C LEU A 109 0.14 4.48 1.27
N ILE A 110 -0.90 4.90 0.55
CA ILE A 110 -0.88 5.03 -0.92
C ILE A 110 -0.07 6.25 -1.36
N GLU A 111 -0.33 7.42 -0.75
CA GLU A 111 0.33 8.68 -1.13
C GLU A 111 1.83 8.71 -0.86
N ALA A 112 2.32 7.81 -0.01
CA ALA A 112 3.74 7.68 0.28
C ALA A 112 4.54 6.96 -0.81
N MET A 113 3.87 6.36 -1.83
CA MET A 113 4.52 5.52 -2.83
C MET A 113 4.93 6.33 -4.06
N GLU A 114 6.23 6.31 -4.33
CA GLU A 114 6.84 7.03 -5.45
C GLU A 114 8.01 6.25 -6.06
N LEU A 115 8.28 6.48 -7.35
CA LEU A 115 9.43 5.94 -8.07
C LEU A 115 10.29 7.07 -8.64
N PRO A 116 11.63 6.92 -8.72
CA PRO A 116 12.47 7.87 -9.43
C PRO A 116 12.20 7.80 -10.94
N VAL A 117 11.95 8.95 -11.57
CA VAL A 117 11.68 9.05 -13.02
C VAL A 117 12.94 8.83 -13.85
N GLN A 118 14.12 9.10 -13.29
CA GLN A 118 15.41 9.07 -13.99
C GLN A 118 15.73 7.72 -14.67
N SER A 119 15.22 6.64 -14.11
CA SER A 119 15.40 5.29 -14.65
C SER A 119 14.36 4.89 -15.70
N ILE A 120 13.38 5.76 -15.98
CA ILE A 120 12.29 5.50 -16.92
C ILE A 120 12.53 6.34 -18.18
N SER A 121 12.68 5.67 -19.32
CA SER A 121 12.91 6.35 -20.60
C SER A 121 11.69 7.18 -21.01
N THR A 122 11.91 8.47 -21.35
CA THR A 122 10.82 9.43 -21.63
C THR A 122 10.02 9.09 -22.88
N GLY A 123 10.63 8.44 -23.86
CA GLY A 123 10.00 8.14 -25.17
C GLY A 123 9.41 6.74 -25.28
N MET A 124 9.70 5.84 -24.36
CA MET A 124 9.25 4.45 -24.43
C MET A 124 8.06 4.19 -23.50
N PRO A 125 7.12 3.33 -23.92
CA PRO A 125 6.06 2.89 -23.03
C PRO A 125 6.63 2.02 -21.91
N PHE A 126 6.01 2.09 -20.74
CA PHE A 126 6.36 1.28 -19.57
C PHE A 126 5.11 0.78 -18.85
N TRP A 127 5.28 -0.19 -18.00
CA TRP A 127 4.23 -0.75 -17.13
C TRP A 127 4.57 -0.47 -15.67
N LEU A 128 3.55 -0.16 -14.89
CA LEU A 128 3.65 -0.10 -13.43
C LEU A 128 3.06 -1.36 -12.83
N ARG A 129 3.73 -1.86 -11.80
CA ARG A 129 3.27 -2.97 -10.99
C ARG A 129 3.45 -2.63 -9.52
N LEU A 130 2.38 -2.74 -8.76
CA LEU A 130 2.39 -2.68 -7.31
C LEU A 130 2.06 -4.07 -6.76
N GLU A 131 3.01 -4.67 -6.08
CA GLU A 131 2.85 -5.90 -5.33
C GLU A 131 2.76 -5.55 -3.84
N TYR A 132 1.87 -6.20 -3.12
CA TYR A 132 1.73 -5.96 -1.68
C TYR A 132 1.46 -7.25 -0.93
N GLU A 133 1.94 -7.28 0.31
CA GLU A 133 1.75 -8.38 1.25
C GLU A 133 1.57 -7.81 2.66
N ALA A 134 0.57 -8.31 3.39
CA ALA A 134 0.34 -8.00 4.79
C ALA A 134 0.72 -9.20 5.67
N GLN A 135 1.53 -8.93 6.69
CA GLN A 135 2.01 -9.93 7.66
C GLN A 135 1.74 -9.42 9.08
N GLU A 136 1.64 -10.33 10.02
CA GLU A 136 1.71 -9.94 11.43
C GLU A 136 3.08 -9.34 11.71
N SER A 137 3.09 -8.20 12.40
CA SER A 137 4.35 -7.63 12.86
C SER A 137 4.87 -8.49 14.02
N LYS A 138 5.79 -9.39 13.70
CA LYS A 138 6.60 -10.01 14.75
C LYS A 138 7.61 -8.95 15.17
N ASP A 139 7.52 -8.46 16.40
CA ASP A 139 8.53 -7.62 17.02
C ASP A 139 9.84 -8.45 17.17
N SER A 140 10.63 -8.48 16.12
CA SER A 140 11.90 -9.23 16.05
C SER A 140 13.10 -8.38 16.44
N ASP A 141 12.91 -7.22 17.08
CA ASP A 141 14.01 -6.34 17.46
C ASP A 141 14.06 -6.01 18.97
N THR A 142 13.51 -6.89 19.82
CA THR A 142 13.83 -6.81 21.25
C THR A 142 14.75 -7.97 21.59
N SER A 143 16.04 -7.68 21.68
CA SER A 143 17.07 -8.58 22.25
C SER A 143 16.74 -8.83 23.74
N GLY A 144 15.83 -9.76 23.97
CA GLY A 144 15.48 -10.27 25.27
C GLY A 144 15.02 -11.70 25.11
N VAL A 145 15.67 -12.61 25.80
CA VAL A 145 15.29 -14.03 25.85
C VAL A 145 13.85 -14.09 26.35
N SER A 146 12.88 -14.15 25.43
CA SER A 146 11.47 -14.27 25.75
C SER A 146 11.10 -15.75 25.86
N LEU A 147 10.50 -16.12 26.96
CA LEU A 147 9.82 -17.41 27.21
C LEU A 147 8.69 -17.71 26.19
N GLY A 148 8.44 -16.81 25.20
CA GLY A 148 7.46 -16.96 24.14
C GLY A 148 7.81 -17.99 23.06
N GLY A 149 9.05 -18.46 22.96
CA GLY A 149 9.48 -19.42 21.93
C GLY A 149 8.81 -20.80 22.02
N LEU A 150 8.23 -21.15 23.16
CA LEU A 150 7.51 -22.43 23.32
C LEU A 150 6.06 -22.37 22.86
N VAL A 151 5.43 -21.20 22.81
CA VAL A 151 4.04 -21.04 22.33
C VAL A 151 3.99 -21.09 20.79
N GLU A 152 5.06 -20.73 20.12
CA GLU A 152 5.12 -20.65 18.64
C GLU A 152 5.00 -22.02 17.96
N ILE A 153 5.35 -23.12 18.66
CA ILE A 153 5.27 -24.48 18.09
C ILE A 153 3.83 -24.99 18.05
N PHE A 154 2.94 -24.52 18.91
CA PHE A 154 1.55 -24.94 18.96
C PHE A 154 0.59 -24.08 18.10
N SER A 155 1.02 -22.91 17.63
CA SER A 155 0.19 -21.98 16.82
C SER A 155 0.28 -22.24 15.32
N ARG A 156 0.93 -23.29 14.87
CA ARG A 156 1.10 -23.62 13.42
C ARG A 156 -0.15 -24.18 12.74
N THR A 157 -1.31 -24.22 13.41
CA THR A 157 -2.51 -24.90 12.87
C THR A 157 -3.54 -23.97 12.24
N SER A 158 -3.19 -22.73 11.89
CA SER A 158 -4.03 -21.90 11.03
C SER A 158 -3.16 -20.87 10.31
N ALA A 159 -2.33 -21.33 9.39
CA ALA A 159 -1.67 -20.46 8.43
C ALA A 159 -2.75 -19.92 7.48
N LYS A 160 -3.51 -18.92 7.94
CA LYS A 160 -4.38 -18.14 7.07
C LYS A 160 -3.48 -17.43 6.07
N GLU A 161 -3.76 -17.60 4.78
CA GLU A 161 -2.92 -17.04 3.73
C GLU A 161 -2.71 -15.54 3.96
N PRO A 162 -1.47 -15.05 3.86
CA PRO A 162 -1.20 -13.61 4.01
C PRO A 162 -2.00 -12.84 2.95
N ILE A 163 -2.54 -11.69 3.32
CA ILE A 163 -3.21 -10.79 2.38
C ILE A 163 -2.16 -10.29 1.41
N ARG A 164 -2.19 -10.78 0.19
CA ARG A 164 -1.27 -10.39 -0.88
C ARG A 164 -2.03 -10.08 -2.14
N GLY A 165 -1.49 -9.18 -2.95
CA GLY A 165 -2.09 -8.86 -4.23
C GLY A 165 -1.13 -8.13 -5.15
N THR A 166 -1.56 -8.00 -6.40
CA THR A 166 -0.82 -7.30 -7.44
C THR A 166 -1.79 -6.41 -8.21
N VAL A 167 -1.42 -5.15 -8.40
CA VAL A 167 -2.15 -4.19 -9.23
C VAL A 167 -1.22 -3.68 -10.31
N GLU A 168 -1.68 -3.67 -11.55
CA GLU A 168 -0.88 -3.27 -12.71
C GLU A 168 -1.55 -2.14 -13.50
N ALA A 169 -0.75 -1.30 -14.13
CA ALA A 169 -1.19 -0.31 -15.10
C ALA A 169 -0.20 -0.20 -16.25
N GLY A 170 -0.71 -0.05 -17.45
CA GLY A 170 0.12 0.17 -18.65
C GLY A 170 -0.56 -0.33 -19.92
N PRO A 171 0.05 -0.04 -21.09
CA PRO A 171 1.29 0.73 -21.23
C PRO A 171 1.07 2.22 -20.94
N LEU A 172 2.01 2.84 -20.23
CA LEU A 172 2.05 4.25 -19.88
C LEU A 172 3.22 4.94 -20.57
N ARG A 173 3.14 6.25 -20.80
CA ARG A 173 4.27 7.07 -21.25
C ARG A 173 4.43 8.25 -20.31
N LEU A 174 5.66 8.59 -19.96
CA LEU A 174 5.93 9.72 -19.05
C LEU A 174 5.39 11.05 -19.59
N SER A 175 5.41 11.23 -20.93
CA SER A 175 4.88 12.42 -21.59
C SER A 175 3.38 12.63 -21.38
N ASP A 176 2.64 11.54 -21.22
CA ASP A 176 1.18 11.53 -21.21
C ASP A 176 0.61 11.61 -19.77
N LEU A 177 1.50 11.48 -18.78
CA LEU A 177 1.08 11.52 -17.40
C LEU A 177 0.77 12.94 -16.92
N PRO A 178 -0.28 13.13 -16.11
CA PRO A 178 -0.57 14.40 -15.50
C PRO A 178 0.60 14.85 -14.61
N ARG A 179 0.89 16.15 -14.62
CA ARG A 179 1.90 16.77 -13.77
C ARG A 179 1.24 17.34 -12.52
N SER A 180 1.87 17.15 -11.37
CA SER A 180 1.46 17.86 -10.16
C SER A 180 1.61 19.36 -10.38
N ALA A 181 0.57 20.14 -10.07
CA ALA A 181 0.68 21.59 -10.09
C ALA A 181 1.79 22.02 -9.11
N PRO A 182 2.65 22.99 -9.49
CA PRO A 182 3.64 23.51 -8.56
C PRO A 182 2.91 24.08 -7.33
N VAL A 183 3.33 23.64 -6.15
CA VAL A 183 2.86 24.22 -4.88
C VAL A 183 3.27 25.70 -4.93
N ARG A 184 2.31 26.59 -5.14
CA ARG A 184 2.53 28.03 -5.00
C ARG A 184 2.92 28.27 -3.56
N GLY A 185 4.22 28.47 -3.34
CA GLY A 185 4.70 28.94 -2.05
C GLY A 185 3.95 30.22 -1.70
N THR A 186 3.16 30.17 -0.65
CA THR A 186 2.63 31.38 0.00
C THR A 186 3.82 32.11 0.56
N THR A 187 4.36 33.04 -0.22
CA THR A 187 5.23 34.11 0.29
C THR A 187 4.31 34.98 1.14
N SER A 188 4.32 34.76 2.45
CA SER A 188 3.77 35.79 3.38
C SER A 188 4.70 36.97 3.40
N PRO A 189 4.13 38.21 3.35
CA PRO A 189 4.86 39.43 3.55
C PRO A 189 5.37 39.61 4.99
#